data_378fd4e4ce3ed62fc4cf6e5ab1f1f018
#
_entry.id   378fd4e4ce3ed62fc4cf6e5ab1f1f018
#
_cell.length_a   1.000
_cell.length_b   1.000
_cell.length_c   1.000
_cell.angle_alpha   90.00
_cell.angle_beta   90.00
_cell.angle_gamma   90.00
#
_symmetry.space_group_name_H-M   'P 1'
#
loop_
_entity.id
_entity.type
_entity.pdbx_description
1 polymer ?
#
loop_
_entity_poly.entity_id
_entity_poly.type
_entity_poly.pdbx_seq_one_letter_code
_entity_poly.pdbx_strand_id
1 'polypeptide(L)'
;TPKPSSAASDVYKRQAEHPDGRTAAIAPGRAAEAYGLDVLAGDIEDHPENQTRFVLVAADGIPAPSGHDKTSLVVFQRADRPGSLLGILQEFAARSINLTRLESRPTKQGLGDYCFIMDLEGHIADELVADCLRNLHMKHGDVKFLGSYPAAGTKGDQVRTEASAASQSADEWLANLRGRIRT
;
A
#
# COMPACT_ATOMS: atom_id res chain seq x y z
N THR A 1 24.41 21.36 -11.81
CA THR A 1 23.39 21.44 -10.74
C THR A 1 23.29 20.08 -10.06
N PRO A 2 23.50 19.97 -8.74
CA PRO A 2 23.44 18.70 -8.04
C PRO A 2 22.02 18.11 -8.11
N LYS A 3 21.92 16.79 -8.28
CA LYS A 3 20.64 16.08 -8.26
C LYS A 3 20.05 16.11 -6.84
N PRO A 4 18.78 16.50 -6.62
CA PRO A 4 18.23 16.73 -5.29
C PRO A 4 18.21 15.52 -4.35
N SER A 5 18.15 14.28 -4.86
CA SER A 5 18.04 13.08 -4.04
C SER A 5 19.37 12.50 -3.54
N SER A 6 20.48 12.82 -4.18
CA SER A 6 21.81 12.43 -3.71
C SER A 6 22.42 13.49 -2.77
N ALA A 7 21.95 14.73 -2.87
CA ALA A 7 22.52 15.86 -2.14
C ALA A 7 22.36 15.75 -0.61
N ALA A 8 21.23 15.26 -0.10
CA ALA A 8 21.00 15.21 1.35
C ALA A 8 21.90 14.17 2.04
N SER A 9 22.03 12.96 1.50
CA SER A 9 22.88 11.92 2.08
C SER A 9 24.37 12.21 1.93
N ASP A 10 24.77 12.98 0.93
CA ASP A 10 26.17 13.32 0.71
C ASP A 10 26.63 14.51 1.56
N VAL A 11 25.71 15.38 2.03
CA VAL A 11 26.05 16.55 2.85
C VAL A 11 26.57 16.13 4.21
N TYR A 12 25.89 15.26 4.95
CA TYR A 12 26.36 14.85 6.28
C TYR A 12 27.59 13.93 6.22
N LYS A 13 27.78 13.14 5.14
CA LYS A 13 29.01 12.41 4.92
C LYS A 13 30.19 13.35 4.71
N ARG A 14 30.00 14.38 3.88
CA ARG A 14 31.04 15.40 3.65
C ARG A 14 31.37 16.17 4.92
N GLN A 15 30.38 16.43 5.78
CA GLN A 15 30.60 17.06 7.08
C GLN A 15 31.51 16.21 7.97
N ALA A 16 31.29 14.88 8.01
CA ALA A 16 32.13 13.95 8.78
C ALA A 16 33.56 13.85 8.24
N GLU A 17 33.72 13.88 6.89
CA GLU A 17 35.03 13.79 6.23
C GLU A 17 35.82 15.12 6.24
N HIS A 18 35.11 16.24 6.17
CA HIS A 18 35.70 17.57 6.04
C HIS A 18 35.01 18.60 6.94
N PRO A 19 35.18 18.54 8.28
CA PRO A 19 34.54 19.47 9.20
C PRO A 19 35.13 20.87 9.06
N ASP A 20 34.38 21.80 8.48
CA ASP A 20 34.79 23.19 8.31
C ASP A 20 34.29 24.11 9.44
N GLY A 21 33.42 23.59 10.33
CA GLY A 21 32.81 24.32 11.45
C GLY A 21 31.85 25.44 11.03
N ARG A 22 31.51 25.56 9.74
CA ARG A 22 30.66 26.63 9.20
C ARG A 22 29.42 26.10 8.49
N THR A 23 29.37 24.80 8.27
CA THR A 23 28.29 24.15 7.52
C THR A 23 27.51 23.22 8.44
N ALA A 24 26.20 23.18 8.34
CA ALA A 24 25.34 22.21 8.99
C ALA A 24 24.55 21.43 7.96
N ALA A 25 24.19 20.18 8.27
CA ALA A 25 23.35 19.32 7.45
C ALA A 25 22.02 19.06 8.13
N ILE A 26 20.94 19.06 7.38
CA ILE A 26 19.63 18.54 7.82
C ILE A 26 19.58 17.05 7.52
N ALA A 27 19.45 16.24 8.56
CA ALA A 27 19.47 14.79 8.45
C ALA A 27 18.71 14.14 9.61
N PRO A 28 18.31 12.85 9.50
CA PRO A 28 17.80 12.11 10.65
C PRO A 28 18.84 12.03 11.78
N GLY A 29 18.40 12.09 13.05
CA GLY A 29 19.29 11.99 14.22
C GLY A 29 20.19 10.75 14.20
N ARG A 30 19.68 9.63 13.67
CA ARG A 30 20.46 8.40 13.48
C ARG A 30 21.67 8.56 12.53
N ALA A 31 21.62 9.52 11.61
CA ALA A 31 22.76 9.81 10.76
C ALA A 31 23.85 10.54 11.55
N ALA A 32 23.49 11.42 12.49
CA ALA A 32 24.46 12.06 13.38
C ALA A 32 25.19 11.01 14.24
N GLU A 33 24.48 10.06 14.83
CA GLU A 33 25.07 8.96 15.60
C GLU A 33 26.01 8.11 14.73
N ALA A 34 25.56 7.71 13.53
CA ALA A 34 26.34 6.83 12.64
C ALA A 34 27.64 7.47 12.13
N TYR A 35 27.67 8.79 11.99
CA TYR A 35 28.82 9.54 11.47
C TYR A 35 29.57 10.36 12.51
N GLY A 36 29.20 10.26 13.80
CA GLY A 36 29.85 10.96 14.89
C GLY A 36 29.72 12.47 14.79
N LEU A 37 28.58 12.98 14.35
CA LEU A 37 28.29 14.41 14.22
C LEU A 37 27.50 14.92 15.42
N ASP A 38 27.76 16.17 15.81
CA ASP A 38 27.02 16.86 16.85
C ASP A 38 25.63 17.31 16.33
N VAL A 39 24.58 17.08 17.12
CA VAL A 39 23.23 17.57 16.83
C VAL A 39 23.11 19.00 17.37
N LEU A 40 23.01 19.97 16.48
CA LEU A 40 22.87 21.38 16.81
C LEU A 40 21.44 21.78 17.21
N ALA A 41 20.44 21.17 16.54
CA ALA A 41 19.03 21.35 16.81
C ALA A 41 18.29 20.05 16.48
N GLY A 42 17.42 19.59 17.39
CA GLY A 42 16.53 18.44 17.18
C GLY A 42 15.11 18.88 16.83
N ASP A 43 14.31 17.95 16.35
CA ASP A 43 12.87 18.10 16.10
C ASP A 43 12.55 19.35 15.26
N ILE A 44 13.31 19.53 14.18
CA ILE A 44 13.22 20.70 13.27
C ILE A 44 12.33 20.43 12.05
N GLU A 45 11.66 19.30 12.00
CA GLU A 45 10.71 18.98 10.94
C GLU A 45 9.44 19.84 11.00
N ASP A 46 9.01 20.36 9.86
CA ASP A 46 7.76 21.14 9.76
C ASP A 46 6.51 20.25 9.92
N HIS A 47 6.63 18.95 9.67
CA HIS A 47 5.55 17.97 9.63
C HIS A 47 5.93 16.69 10.40
N PRO A 48 5.80 16.68 11.74
CA PRO A 48 6.15 15.51 12.57
C PRO A 48 5.25 14.28 12.30
N GLU A 49 4.06 14.50 11.71
CA GLU A 49 3.14 13.44 11.26
C GLU A 49 3.58 12.74 9.98
N ASN A 50 4.62 13.21 9.30
CA ASN A 50 5.08 12.65 8.05
C ASN A 50 5.66 11.25 8.24
N GLN A 51 5.08 10.27 7.58
CA GLN A 51 5.46 8.86 7.69
C GLN A 51 5.85 8.28 6.34
N THR A 52 6.97 7.58 6.31
CA THR A 52 7.40 6.82 5.13
C THR A 52 6.97 5.36 5.26
N ARG A 53 6.21 4.88 4.28
CA ARG A 53 5.83 3.49 4.21
C ARG A 53 6.95 2.66 3.55
N PHE A 54 7.40 1.64 4.24
CA PHE A 54 8.30 0.61 3.71
C PHE A 54 7.51 -0.68 3.48
N VAL A 55 7.86 -1.40 2.43
CA VAL A 55 7.30 -2.73 2.14
C VAL A 55 8.43 -3.75 2.00
N LEU A 56 8.21 -4.93 2.55
CA LEU A 56 9.09 -6.07 2.33
C LEU A 56 8.66 -6.77 1.04
N VAL A 57 9.60 -6.92 0.10
CA VAL A 57 9.35 -7.60 -1.17
C VAL A 57 9.96 -8.99 -1.12
N ALA A 58 9.15 -10.00 -1.40
CA ALA A 58 9.59 -11.40 -1.54
C ALA A 58 9.33 -11.88 -2.97
N ALA A 59 10.10 -12.86 -3.41
CA ALA A 59 9.93 -13.45 -4.74
C ALA A 59 8.65 -14.28 -4.83
N ASP A 60 8.21 -14.87 -3.73
CA ASP A 60 7.08 -15.77 -3.63
C ASP A 60 6.46 -15.75 -2.23
N GLY A 61 5.22 -16.27 -2.11
CA GLY A 61 4.49 -16.40 -0.86
C GLY A 61 3.54 -15.23 -0.59
N ILE A 62 2.40 -15.56 0.03
CA ILE A 62 1.42 -14.63 0.57
C ILE A 62 1.32 -14.93 2.06
N PRO A 63 1.55 -13.97 2.96
CA PRO A 63 1.35 -14.17 4.38
C PRO A 63 -0.07 -14.66 4.68
N ALA A 64 -0.27 -15.39 5.78
CA ALA A 64 -1.61 -15.74 6.25
C ALA A 64 -2.39 -14.48 6.64
N PRO A 65 -3.74 -14.47 6.51
CA PRO A 65 -4.54 -13.34 6.91
C PRO A 65 -4.32 -12.99 8.40
N SER A 66 -4.14 -11.70 8.65
CA SER A 66 -3.97 -11.18 10.01
C SER A 66 -5.27 -10.65 10.62
N GLY A 67 -6.33 -10.53 9.80
CA GLY A 67 -7.61 -9.92 10.15
C GLY A 67 -7.65 -8.39 10.01
N HIS A 68 -6.50 -7.75 9.74
CA HIS A 68 -6.40 -6.36 9.33
C HIS A 68 -5.30 -6.24 8.27
N ASP A 69 -5.68 -6.50 7.05
CA ASP A 69 -4.76 -6.68 5.94
C ASP A 69 -4.99 -5.64 4.85
N LYS A 70 -3.99 -5.47 4.02
CA LYS A 70 -4.07 -4.73 2.77
C LYS A 70 -3.67 -5.63 1.62
N THR A 71 -4.34 -5.44 0.51
CA THR A 71 -3.98 -6.06 -0.76
C THR A 71 -3.53 -4.98 -1.73
N SER A 72 -2.38 -5.20 -2.36
CA SER A 72 -1.85 -4.31 -3.41
C SER A 72 -1.93 -4.99 -4.76
N LEU A 73 -2.32 -4.24 -5.77
CA LEU A 73 -2.42 -4.72 -7.14
C LEU A 73 -2.12 -3.62 -8.17
N VAL A 74 -1.84 -4.04 -9.38
CA VAL A 74 -1.73 -3.14 -10.55
C VAL A 74 -2.75 -3.59 -11.59
N VAL A 75 -3.56 -2.66 -12.05
CA VAL A 75 -4.49 -2.88 -13.16
C VAL A 75 -3.93 -2.16 -14.38
N PHE A 76 -3.64 -2.91 -15.45
CA PHE A 76 -3.19 -2.34 -16.72
C PHE A 76 -4.40 -2.02 -17.60
N GLN A 77 -4.48 -0.78 -18.03
CA GLN A 77 -5.54 -0.35 -18.92
C GLN A 77 -5.20 -0.74 -20.35
N ARG A 78 -6.02 -1.59 -20.98
CA ARG A 78 -5.80 -2.05 -22.38
C ARG A 78 -6.07 -0.98 -23.41
N ALA A 79 -6.90 0.01 -23.11
CA ALA A 79 -7.22 1.12 -23.98
C ALA A 79 -7.70 2.30 -23.14
N ASP A 80 -7.22 3.50 -23.47
CA ASP A 80 -7.73 4.72 -22.86
C ASP A 80 -9.12 5.02 -23.42
N ARG A 81 -10.15 4.76 -22.62
CA ARG A 81 -11.56 5.03 -22.95
C ARG A 81 -12.20 5.80 -21.82
N PRO A 82 -13.09 6.75 -22.13
CA PRO A 82 -13.89 7.43 -21.11
C PRO A 82 -14.59 6.41 -20.20
N GLY A 83 -14.46 6.58 -18.89
CA GLY A 83 -15.06 5.70 -17.90
C GLY A 83 -14.28 4.43 -17.55
N SER A 84 -13.12 4.14 -18.16
CA SER A 84 -12.33 2.94 -17.84
C SER A 84 -11.96 2.86 -16.37
N LEU A 85 -11.44 3.93 -15.78
CA LEU A 85 -11.15 3.99 -14.36
C LEU A 85 -12.41 3.84 -13.50
N LEU A 86 -13.51 4.48 -13.91
CA LEU A 86 -14.79 4.35 -13.20
C LEU A 86 -15.24 2.89 -13.15
N GLY A 87 -15.15 2.17 -14.26
CA GLY A 87 -15.48 0.74 -14.30
C GLY A 87 -14.66 -0.09 -13.33
N ILE A 88 -13.35 0.19 -13.20
CA ILE A 88 -12.48 -0.45 -12.22
C ILE A 88 -12.93 -0.11 -10.80
N LEU A 89 -13.19 1.16 -10.49
CA LEU A 89 -13.62 1.60 -9.15
C LEU A 89 -14.98 1.03 -8.74
N GLN A 90 -15.87 0.80 -9.70
CA GLN A 90 -17.18 0.18 -9.45
C GLN A 90 -17.06 -1.25 -8.94
N GLU A 91 -16.02 -2.00 -9.33
CA GLU A 91 -15.82 -3.36 -8.80
C GLU A 91 -15.53 -3.37 -7.29
N PHE A 92 -14.81 -2.37 -6.80
CA PHE A 92 -14.56 -2.20 -5.36
C PHE A 92 -15.80 -1.67 -4.64
N ALA A 93 -16.43 -0.63 -5.19
CA ALA A 93 -17.61 0.00 -4.60
C ALA A 93 -18.79 -0.98 -4.44
N ALA A 94 -19.04 -1.84 -5.44
CA ALA A 94 -20.11 -2.84 -5.41
C ALA A 94 -19.94 -3.88 -4.27
N ARG A 95 -18.73 -4.02 -3.74
CA ARG A 95 -18.40 -4.96 -2.65
C ARG A 95 -18.05 -4.25 -1.34
N SER A 96 -18.27 -2.94 -1.28
CA SER A 96 -17.91 -2.10 -0.13
C SER A 96 -16.44 -2.22 0.28
N ILE A 97 -15.55 -2.49 -0.68
CA ILE A 97 -14.11 -2.58 -0.45
C ILE A 97 -13.52 -1.18 -0.45
N ASN A 98 -12.86 -0.80 0.64
CA ASN A 98 -12.21 0.49 0.77
C ASN A 98 -10.86 0.51 0.06
N LEU A 99 -10.63 1.54 -0.78
CA LEU A 99 -9.34 1.81 -1.40
C LEU A 99 -8.56 2.79 -0.53
N THR A 100 -7.34 2.40 -0.15
CA THR A 100 -6.43 3.24 0.66
C THR A 100 -5.36 3.94 -0.17
N ARG A 101 -5.20 3.53 -1.44
CA ARG A 101 -4.30 4.16 -2.41
C ARG A 101 -4.82 3.96 -3.82
N LEU A 102 -4.72 5.02 -4.62
CA LEU A 102 -4.93 4.98 -6.06
C LEU A 102 -3.87 5.88 -6.72
N GLU A 103 -3.07 5.31 -7.59
CA GLU A 103 -1.99 6.01 -8.27
C GLU A 103 -1.95 5.61 -9.74
N SER A 104 -2.00 6.59 -10.63
CA SER A 104 -1.88 6.40 -12.07
C SER A 104 -0.41 6.53 -12.49
N ARG A 105 0.09 5.58 -13.28
CA ARG A 105 1.45 5.57 -13.82
C ARG A 105 1.44 5.24 -15.32
N PRO A 106 2.19 5.99 -16.15
CA PRO A 106 2.37 5.62 -17.55
C PRO A 106 3.20 4.34 -17.66
N THR A 107 2.79 3.41 -18.53
CA THR A 107 3.49 2.14 -18.73
C THR A 107 4.78 2.29 -19.54
N LYS A 108 4.96 3.41 -20.25
CA LYS A 108 6.07 3.69 -21.20
C LYS A 108 6.12 2.73 -22.40
N GLN A 109 5.09 1.93 -22.65
CA GLN A 109 4.99 1.03 -23.79
C GLN A 109 4.30 1.69 -24.98
N GLY A 110 3.49 2.72 -24.75
CA GLY A 110 2.80 3.52 -25.76
C GLY A 110 2.34 4.86 -25.22
N LEU A 111 1.99 5.78 -26.13
CA LEU A 111 1.38 7.05 -25.76
C LEU A 111 -0.07 6.79 -25.31
N GLY A 112 -0.39 7.11 -24.05
CA GLY A 112 -1.74 6.92 -23.49
C GLY A 112 -1.94 5.59 -22.74
N ASP A 113 -0.93 4.73 -22.65
CA ASP A 113 -1.02 3.51 -21.86
C ASP A 113 -0.71 3.78 -20.40
N TYR A 114 -1.71 3.57 -19.55
CA TYR A 114 -1.61 3.77 -18.11
C TYR A 114 -1.84 2.46 -17.35
N CYS A 115 -1.22 2.36 -16.18
CA CYS A 115 -1.59 1.39 -15.17
C CYS A 115 -1.99 2.12 -13.88
N PHE A 116 -2.88 1.47 -13.12
CA PHE A 116 -3.34 1.95 -11.83
C PHE A 116 -2.77 1.05 -10.73
N ILE A 117 -1.95 1.66 -9.86
CA ILE A 117 -1.46 1.00 -8.64
C ILE A 117 -2.48 1.27 -7.56
N MET A 118 -3.01 0.22 -6.96
CA MET A 118 -4.08 0.29 -5.98
C MET A 118 -3.72 -0.51 -4.73
N ASP A 119 -4.05 0.06 -3.57
CA ASP A 119 -4.07 -0.66 -2.30
C ASP A 119 -5.50 -0.64 -1.76
N LEU A 120 -6.00 -1.78 -1.37
CA LEU A 120 -7.32 -1.96 -0.78
C LEU A 120 -7.20 -2.57 0.62
N GLU A 121 -8.24 -2.40 1.42
CA GLU A 121 -8.40 -3.09 2.70
C GLU A 121 -8.94 -4.50 2.46
N GLY A 122 -8.37 -5.47 3.18
CA GLY A 122 -8.73 -6.88 3.12
C GLY A 122 -7.64 -7.75 2.51
N HIS A 123 -7.81 -9.05 2.67
CA HIS A 123 -6.89 -10.10 2.26
C HIS A 123 -7.44 -10.90 1.07
N ILE A 124 -6.59 -11.47 0.23
CA ILE A 124 -7.03 -12.32 -0.91
C ILE A 124 -7.83 -13.57 -0.45
N ALA A 125 -7.67 -13.98 0.81
CA ALA A 125 -8.47 -15.06 1.38
C ALA A 125 -9.93 -14.64 1.69
N ASP A 126 -10.23 -13.34 1.74
CA ASP A 126 -11.57 -12.83 1.93
C ASP A 126 -12.40 -13.03 0.65
N GLU A 127 -13.58 -13.61 0.76
CA GLU A 127 -14.43 -13.93 -0.40
C GLU A 127 -14.73 -12.69 -1.27
N LEU A 128 -15.01 -11.54 -0.64
CA LEU A 128 -15.31 -10.30 -1.35
C LEU A 128 -14.09 -9.77 -2.11
N VAL A 129 -12.89 -9.85 -1.52
CA VAL A 129 -11.64 -9.44 -2.18
C VAL A 129 -11.31 -10.38 -3.34
N ALA A 130 -11.42 -11.70 -3.12
CA ALA A 130 -11.18 -12.70 -4.16
C ALA A 130 -12.15 -12.53 -5.34
N ASP A 131 -13.45 -12.28 -5.06
CA ASP A 131 -14.45 -12.05 -6.09
C ASP A 131 -14.21 -10.73 -6.84
N CYS A 132 -13.81 -9.67 -6.15
CA CYS A 132 -13.40 -8.41 -6.76
C CYS A 132 -12.25 -8.62 -7.76
N LEU A 133 -11.18 -9.28 -7.33
CA LEU A 133 -10.01 -9.55 -8.16
C LEU A 133 -10.36 -10.43 -9.37
N ARG A 134 -11.23 -11.42 -9.19
CA ARG A 134 -11.74 -12.26 -10.29
C ARG A 134 -12.45 -11.41 -11.34
N ASN A 135 -13.36 -10.52 -10.91
CA ASN A 135 -14.10 -9.64 -11.82
C ASN A 135 -13.19 -8.62 -12.51
N LEU A 136 -12.23 -8.03 -11.79
CA LEU A 136 -11.23 -7.14 -12.38
C LEU A 136 -10.45 -7.86 -13.49
N HIS A 137 -9.99 -9.08 -13.23
CA HIS A 137 -9.25 -9.88 -14.22
C HIS A 137 -10.11 -10.23 -15.43
N MET A 138 -11.37 -10.59 -15.22
CA MET A 138 -12.30 -10.93 -16.32
C MET A 138 -12.67 -9.73 -17.18
N LYS A 139 -12.97 -8.58 -16.58
CA LYS A 139 -13.54 -7.41 -17.28
C LYS A 139 -12.48 -6.45 -17.80
N HIS A 140 -11.42 -6.23 -17.03
CA HIS A 140 -10.41 -5.21 -17.32
C HIS A 140 -9.09 -5.79 -17.83
N GLY A 141 -8.94 -7.12 -17.80
CA GLY A 141 -7.87 -7.86 -18.45
C GLY A 141 -6.63 -8.01 -17.59
N ASP A 142 -5.57 -7.24 -17.80
CA ASP A 142 -4.29 -7.51 -17.16
C ASP A 142 -4.26 -6.92 -15.74
N VAL A 143 -4.34 -7.80 -14.74
CA VAL A 143 -4.25 -7.47 -13.32
C VAL A 143 -3.06 -8.19 -12.72
N LYS A 144 -2.10 -7.43 -12.22
CA LYS A 144 -0.95 -7.96 -11.49
C LYS A 144 -1.21 -7.86 -9.99
N PHE A 145 -1.36 -8.98 -9.34
CA PHE A 145 -1.40 -9.08 -7.89
C PHE A 145 0.01 -8.89 -7.32
N LEU A 146 0.17 -7.97 -6.37
CA LEU A 146 1.45 -7.68 -5.73
C LEU A 146 1.59 -8.34 -4.36
N GLY A 147 0.47 -8.63 -3.68
CA GLY A 147 0.44 -9.31 -2.40
C GLY A 147 -0.68 -8.85 -1.49
N SER A 148 -1.03 -9.69 -0.53
CA SER A 148 -1.81 -9.34 0.66
C SER A 148 -0.89 -9.43 1.88
N TYR A 149 -0.95 -8.46 2.77
CA TYR A 149 -0.02 -8.33 3.89
C TYR A 149 -0.68 -7.55 5.04
N PRO A 150 -0.21 -7.74 6.30
CA PRO A 150 -0.74 -7.03 7.46
C PRO A 150 -0.65 -5.51 7.28
N ALA A 151 -1.73 -4.80 7.57
CA ALA A 151 -1.75 -3.34 7.57
C ALA A 151 -1.01 -2.81 8.80
N ALA A 152 -0.13 -1.83 8.61
CA ALA A 152 0.52 -1.13 9.71
C ALA A 152 -0.47 -0.17 10.39
N GLY A 153 -0.36 -0.05 11.72
CA GLY A 153 -1.13 0.91 12.52
C GLY A 153 -1.80 0.29 13.75
N THR A 154 -2.11 1.14 14.72
CA THR A 154 -2.65 0.75 16.04
C THR A 154 -4.15 0.43 16.05
N LYS A 155 -4.87 0.76 14.99
CA LYS A 155 -6.32 0.47 14.86
C LYS A 155 -6.64 -0.98 14.48
N GLY A 156 -5.61 -1.78 14.16
CA GLY A 156 -5.76 -3.14 13.65
C GLY A 156 -6.57 -4.07 14.57
N ASP A 157 -6.35 -4.01 15.87
CA ASP A 157 -6.98 -4.95 16.80
C ASP A 157 -8.49 -4.72 16.98
N GLN A 158 -8.95 -3.46 17.00
CA GLN A 158 -10.37 -3.14 17.10
C GLN A 158 -11.13 -3.49 15.81
N VAL A 159 -10.60 -3.07 14.65
CA VAL A 159 -11.18 -3.39 13.34
C VAL A 159 -11.21 -4.90 13.11
N ARG A 160 -10.17 -5.61 13.56
CA ARG A 160 -10.07 -7.06 13.48
C ARG A 160 -11.17 -7.79 14.27
N THR A 161 -11.45 -7.31 15.48
CA THR A 161 -12.47 -7.91 16.34
C THR A 161 -13.86 -7.68 15.78
N GLU A 162 -14.16 -6.48 15.31
CA GLU A 162 -15.48 -6.12 14.75
C GLU A 162 -15.74 -6.85 13.41
N ALA A 163 -14.74 -6.88 12.51
CA ALA A 163 -14.84 -7.57 11.23
C ALA A 163 -15.00 -9.09 11.39
N SER A 164 -14.27 -9.68 12.35
CA SER A 164 -14.37 -11.12 12.65
C SER A 164 -15.75 -11.51 13.17
N ALA A 165 -16.34 -10.71 14.06
CA ALA A 165 -17.66 -10.98 14.61
C ALA A 165 -18.76 -10.88 13.53
N ALA A 166 -18.69 -9.88 12.67
CA ALA A 166 -19.64 -9.70 11.56
C ALA A 166 -19.54 -10.84 10.53
N SER A 167 -18.32 -11.27 10.19
CA SER A 167 -18.08 -12.38 9.27
C SER A 167 -18.61 -13.70 9.83
N GLN A 168 -18.31 -14.01 11.09
CA GLN A 168 -18.82 -15.23 11.74
C GLN A 168 -20.34 -15.30 11.74
N SER A 169 -21.02 -14.19 12.08
CA SER A 169 -22.50 -14.14 12.06
C SER A 169 -23.07 -14.39 10.66
N ALA A 170 -22.43 -13.85 9.62
CA ALA A 170 -22.85 -14.07 8.24
C ALA A 170 -22.63 -15.52 7.78
N ASP A 171 -21.49 -16.11 8.15
CA ASP A 171 -21.16 -17.50 7.84
C ASP A 171 -22.12 -18.49 8.51
N GLU A 172 -22.45 -18.27 9.78
CA GLU A 172 -23.45 -19.07 10.50
C GLU A 172 -24.84 -18.98 9.85
N TRP A 173 -25.25 -17.78 9.44
CA TRP A 173 -26.50 -17.58 8.73
C TRP A 173 -26.53 -18.32 7.39
N LEU A 174 -25.46 -18.21 6.58
CA LEU A 174 -25.32 -18.92 5.32
C LEU A 174 -25.30 -20.45 5.51
N ALA A 175 -24.57 -20.95 6.52
CA ALA A 175 -24.53 -22.37 6.83
C ALA A 175 -25.92 -22.90 7.19
N ASN A 176 -26.70 -22.14 7.97
CA ASN A 176 -28.08 -22.48 8.30
C ASN A 176 -28.98 -22.55 7.05
N LEU A 177 -28.85 -21.62 6.12
CA LEU A 177 -29.59 -21.65 4.86
C LEU A 177 -29.20 -22.84 4.00
N ARG A 178 -27.87 -23.11 3.84
CA ARG A 178 -27.38 -24.26 3.08
C ARG A 178 -27.84 -25.59 3.66
N GLY A 179 -27.94 -25.70 4.98
CA GLY A 179 -28.47 -26.88 5.67
C GLY A 179 -29.97 -27.17 5.42
N ARG A 180 -30.70 -26.22 4.85
CA ARG A 180 -32.13 -26.40 4.45
C ARG A 180 -32.29 -26.92 3.02
N ILE A 181 -31.21 -27.05 2.26
CA ILE A 181 -31.25 -27.60 0.90
C ILE A 181 -31.61 -29.10 1.03
N ARG A 182 -32.75 -29.48 0.47
CA ARG A 182 -33.17 -30.89 0.41
C ARG A 182 -32.44 -31.57 -0.76
N THR A 183 -31.70 -32.63 -0.48
CA THR A 183 -31.15 -33.56 -1.46
C THR A 183 -32.25 -34.45 -2.03
#